data_360a01bb0054eef6dac59504aebc8027
#
_entry.id   360a01bb0054eef6dac59504aebc8027
#
_cell.length_a   1.000
_cell.length_b   1.000
_cell.length_c   1.000
_cell.angle_alpha   90.00
_cell.angle_beta   90.00
_cell.angle_gamma   90.00
#
_symmetry.space_group_name_H-M   'P 1'
#
loop_
_entity.id
_entity.type
_entity.pdbx_description
1 polymer ?
#
loop_
_entity_poly.entity_id
_entity_poly.type
_entity_poly.pdbx_seq_one_letter_code
_entity_poly.pdbx_strand_id
1 'polypeptide(L)'
;MNQLAAEVPIGSKGLTSLPFGNGAERVLNNRNIGSVFNGINFNIHKKEHLLRAAQEGIVFSFKYGMEIMQNTGIDAKVIRAGKANMFLSQVFRDTLAGVTGATIELYNTDGSVGAARGAGIGSGYYASAKEAFANLTKMETVEPDANKKAEYQNAYNNWKTELDNALR
;
A
#
# COMPACT_ATOMS: atom_id res chain seq x y z
N MET A 1 -6.95 -13.32 -9.18
CA MET A 1 -7.44 -12.25 -8.29
C MET A 1 -7.01 -10.87 -8.79
N ASN A 2 -5.72 -10.63 -9.02
CA ASN A 2 -5.23 -9.30 -9.45
C ASN A 2 -5.81 -8.82 -10.78
N GLN A 3 -5.95 -9.71 -11.78
CA GLN A 3 -6.58 -9.37 -13.07
C GLN A 3 -8.04 -8.91 -12.90
N LEU A 4 -8.83 -9.63 -12.10
CA LEU A 4 -10.23 -9.24 -11.83
C LEU A 4 -10.32 -7.87 -11.14
N ALA A 5 -9.43 -7.58 -10.20
CA ALA A 5 -9.39 -6.27 -9.54
C ALA A 5 -9.03 -5.15 -10.52
N ALA A 6 -8.19 -5.43 -11.54
CA ALA A 6 -7.78 -4.44 -12.52
C ALA A 6 -8.91 -4.00 -13.49
N GLU A 7 -9.95 -4.82 -13.64
CA GLU A 7 -11.12 -4.51 -14.49
C GLU A 7 -12.09 -3.52 -13.82
N VAL A 8 -11.93 -3.28 -12.52
CA VAL A 8 -12.80 -2.41 -11.74
C VAL A 8 -12.23 -1.00 -11.72
N PRO A 9 -13.03 0.07 -11.83
CA PRO A 9 -12.55 1.44 -11.75
C PRO A 9 -11.98 1.78 -10.36
N ILE A 10 -11.14 2.81 -10.30
CA ILE A 10 -10.58 3.37 -9.06
C ILE A 10 -11.72 3.71 -8.10
N GLY A 11 -11.54 3.41 -6.81
CA GLY A 11 -12.55 3.61 -5.77
C GLY A 11 -13.67 2.59 -5.78
N SER A 12 -13.54 1.50 -6.56
CA SER A 12 -14.44 0.33 -6.51
C SER A 12 -15.93 0.66 -6.54
N LYS A 13 -16.33 1.71 -7.28
CA LYS A 13 -17.72 2.25 -7.33
C LYS A 13 -18.27 2.62 -5.94
N GLY A 14 -17.43 3.15 -5.05
CA GLY A 14 -17.81 3.57 -3.70
C GLY A 14 -17.73 2.50 -2.64
N LEU A 15 -17.37 1.27 -2.99
CA LEU A 15 -17.07 0.22 -2.02
C LEU A 15 -15.69 0.49 -1.39
N THR A 16 -15.63 0.63 -0.08
CA THR A 16 -14.38 0.83 0.67
C THR A 16 -14.08 -0.34 1.59
N SER A 17 -12.80 -0.55 1.90
CA SER A 17 -12.36 -1.54 2.88
C SER A 17 -11.45 -0.89 3.91
N LEU A 18 -11.75 -1.07 5.19
CA LEU A 18 -10.87 -0.73 6.31
C LEU A 18 -10.14 -2.01 6.73
N PRO A 19 -8.81 -2.14 6.52
CA PRO A 19 -8.10 -3.42 6.62
C PRO A 19 -7.53 -3.70 8.03
N PHE A 20 -8.16 -3.20 9.09
CA PHE A 20 -7.63 -3.21 10.45
C PHE A 20 -8.07 -4.42 11.28
N GLY A 21 -8.01 -5.62 10.67
CA GLY A 21 -8.50 -6.86 11.27
C GLY A 21 -7.52 -7.60 12.19
N ASN A 22 -6.31 -7.08 12.40
CA ASN A 22 -5.28 -7.76 13.19
C ASN A 22 -5.23 -7.30 14.67
N GLY A 23 -6.22 -6.53 15.12
CA GLY A 23 -6.31 -6.01 16.48
C GLY A 23 -5.97 -4.53 16.57
N ALA A 24 -5.30 -4.12 17.66
CA ALA A 24 -4.98 -2.72 17.91
C ALA A 24 -3.86 -2.23 16.97
N GLU A 25 -4.12 -1.14 16.24
CA GLU A 25 -3.20 -0.58 15.25
C GLU A 25 -2.54 0.71 15.76
N ARG A 26 -1.21 0.77 15.70
CA ARG A 26 -0.45 1.96 16.13
C ARG A 26 -0.81 3.21 15.35
N VAL A 27 -1.07 3.08 14.06
CA VAL A 27 -1.49 4.17 13.18
C VAL A 27 -2.84 4.76 13.61
N LEU A 28 -3.64 4.01 14.40
CA LEU A 28 -4.91 4.40 14.97
C LEU A 28 -4.83 4.67 16.50
N ASN A 29 -3.67 5.04 17.02
CA ASN A 29 -3.45 5.24 18.45
C ASN A 29 -3.83 4.01 19.30
N ASN A 30 -3.47 2.81 18.83
CA ASN A 30 -3.77 1.51 19.42
C ASN A 30 -5.27 1.19 19.54
N ARG A 31 -6.13 1.82 18.74
CA ARG A 31 -7.55 1.46 18.67
C ARG A 31 -7.72 0.18 17.85
N ASN A 32 -8.68 -0.64 18.28
CA ASN A 32 -9.11 -1.85 17.56
C ASN A 32 -10.50 -1.59 16.98
N ILE A 33 -10.57 -1.39 15.66
CA ILE A 33 -11.83 -1.13 14.95
C ILE A 33 -12.27 -2.31 14.07
N GLY A 34 -11.44 -3.36 13.99
CA GLY A 34 -11.69 -4.50 13.12
C GLY A 34 -11.51 -4.20 11.63
N SER A 35 -11.78 -5.21 10.81
CA SER A 35 -11.80 -5.07 9.35
C SER A 35 -13.24 -5.06 8.84
N VAL A 36 -13.55 -4.15 7.92
CA VAL A 36 -14.91 -3.98 7.41
C VAL A 36 -14.91 -3.56 5.93
N PHE A 37 -15.96 -3.96 5.21
CA PHE A 37 -16.31 -3.41 3.91
C PHE A 37 -17.54 -2.52 4.07
N ASN A 38 -17.40 -1.23 3.71
CA ASN A 38 -18.48 -0.24 3.77
C ASN A 38 -19.03 0.06 2.37
N GLY A 39 -20.33 0.32 2.30
CA GLY A 39 -21.00 0.73 1.06
C GLY A 39 -21.31 -0.43 0.11
N ILE A 40 -21.39 -1.67 0.58
CA ILE A 40 -21.76 -2.81 -0.26
C ILE A 40 -23.18 -2.64 -0.81
N ASN A 41 -23.30 -2.77 -2.16
CA ASN A 41 -24.58 -2.85 -2.86
C ASN A 41 -24.55 -4.04 -3.82
N PHE A 42 -25.26 -5.09 -3.53
CA PHE A 42 -25.27 -6.34 -4.30
C PHE A 42 -25.84 -6.21 -5.73
N ASN A 43 -26.48 -5.10 -6.08
CA ASN A 43 -26.92 -4.83 -7.45
C ASN A 43 -25.78 -4.41 -8.37
N ILE A 44 -24.68 -3.85 -7.81
CA ILE A 44 -23.56 -3.31 -8.59
C ILE A 44 -22.22 -3.93 -8.21
N HIS A 45 -22.02 -4.32 -6.94
CA HIS A 45 -20.75 -4.87 -6.48
C HIS A 45 -20.74 -6.39 -6.63
N LYS A 46 -19.66 -6.89 -7.22
CA LYS A 46 -19.34 -8.31 -7.37
C LYS A 46 -17.99 -8.59 -6.72
N LYS A 47 -17.51 -9.84 -6.81
CA LYS A 47 -16.23 -10.26 -6.19
C LYS A 47 -15.03 -9.42 -6.62
N GLU A 48 -14.99 -8.98 -7.88
CA GLU A 48 -13.91 -8.14 -8.41
C GLU A 48 -13.84 -6.78 -7.72
N HIS A 49 -14.98 -6.20 -7.35
CA HIS A 49 -15.06 -4.96 -6.57
C HIS A 49 -14.53 -5.15 -5.15
N LEU A 50 -14.87 -6.27 -4.49
CA LEU A 50 -14.31 -6.62 -3.19
C LEU A 50 -12.79 -6.77 -3.24
N LEU A 51 -12.27 -7.45 -4.28
CA LEU A 51 -10.83 -7.64 -4.47
C LEU A 51 -10.10 -6.32 -4.71
N ARG A 52 -10.71 -5.39 -5.45
CA ARG A 52 -10.17 -4.06 -5.65
C ARG A 52 -10.21 -3.23 -4.39
N ALA A 53 -11.37 -3.13 -3.75
CA ALA A 53 -11.54 -2.38 -2.51
C ALA A 53 -10.59 -2.84 -1.39
N ALA A 54 -10.35 -4.16 -1.28
CA ALA A 54 -9.40 -4.71 -0.33
C ALA A 54 -7.96 -4.21 -0.61
N GLN A 55 -7.51 -4.22 -1.88
CA GLN A 55 -6.19 -3.73 -2.24
C GLN A 55 -6.06 -2.22 -2.03
N GLU A 56 -7.05 -1.45 -2.45
CA GLU A 56 -7.10 0.00 -2.25
C GLU A 56 -7.10 0.36 -0.77
N GLY A 57 -7.88 -0.35 0.06
CA GLY A 57 -7.94 -0.13 1.51
C GLY A 57 -6.59 -0.31 2.19
N ILE A 58 -5.82 -1.35 1.81
CA ILE A 58 -4.45 -1.55 2.31
C ILE A 58 -3.55 -0.38 1.88
N VAL A 59 -3.62 0.04 0.62
CA VAL A 59 -2.82 1.18 0.12
C VAL A 59 -3.19 2.47 0.83
N PHE A 60 -4.49 2.72 1.04
CA PHE A 60 -4.97 3.92 1.73
C PHE A 60 -4.53 3.97 3.19
N SER A 61 -4.43 2.80 3.85
CA SER A 61 -3.85 2.74 5.21
C SER A 61 -2.35 3.13 5.21
N PHE A 62 -1.59 2.77 4.17
CA PHE A 62 -0.21 3.25 4.01
C PHE A 62 -0.15 4.75 3.77
N LYS A 63 -1.02 5.28 2.89
CA LYS A 63 -1.12 6.73 2.66
C LYS A 63 -1.43 7.49 3.94
N TYR A 64 -2.37 6.98 4.75
CA TYR A 64 -2.71 7.56 6.06
C TYR A 64 -1.50 7.58 7.01
N GLY A 65 -0.75 6.47 7.08
CA GLY A 65 0.51 6.42 7.84
C GLY A 65 1.57 7.40 7.31
N MET A 66 1.67 7.58 5.99
CA MET A 66 2.58 8.55 5.39
C MET A 66 2.19 10.00 5.71
N GLU A 67 0.89 10.33 5.81
CA GLU A 67 0.44 11.66 6.27
C GLU A 67 0.89 11.94 7.71
N ILE A 68 0.83 10.93 8.58
CA ILE A 68 1.35 11.05 9.96
C ILE A 68 2.87 11.31 9.95
N MET A 69 3.63 10.58 9.11
CA MET A 69 5.07 10.82 8.96
C MET A 69 5.39 12.20 8.40
N GLN A 70 4.59 12.71 7.47
CA GLN A 70 4.76 14.07 6.94
C GLN A 70 4.64 15.14 8.04
N ASN A 71 3.77 14.94 9.03
CA ASN A 71 3.65 15.85 10.18
C ASN A 71 4.93 15.86 11.05
N THR A 72 5.79 14.86 10.94
CA THR A 72 7.12 14.81 11.60
C THR A 72 8.27 15.27 10.69
N GLY A 73 7.94 15.83 9.52
CA GLY A 73 8.93 16.34 8.55
C GLY A 73 9.48 15.30 7.58
N ILE A 74 8.97 14.07 7.58
CA ILE A 74 9.38 13.02 6.65
C ILE A 74 8.46 13.02 5.43
N ASP A 75 9.00 13.40 4.26
CA ASP A 75 8.29 13.39 2.98
C ASP A 75 8.95 12.41 2.00
N ALA A 76 8.38 11.21 1.91
CA ALA A 76 8.91 10.16 1.05
C ALA A 76 8.51 10.38 -0.41
N LYS A 77 9.49 10.69 -1.27
CA LYS A 77 9.29 10.83 -2.73
C LYS A 77 9.53 9.54 -3.48
N VAL A 78 10.26 8.60 -2.89
CA VAL A 78 10.57 7.29 -3.48
C VAL A 78 10.29 6.20 -2.45
N ILE A 79 9.52 5.20 -2.88
CA ILE A 79 9.24 3.98 -2.11
C ILE A 79 10.04 2.85 -2.74
N ARG A 80 10.95 2.24 -1.98
CA ARG A 80 11.72 1.07 -2.42
C ARG A 80 11.16 -0.19 -1.79
N ALA A 81 10.86 -1.18 -2.63
CA ALA A 81 10.27 -2.44 -2.20
C ALA A 81 10.83 -3.64 -2.98
N GLY A 82 10.72 -4.83 -2.41
CA GLY A 82 10.91 -6.06 -3.14
C GLY A 82 9.74 -6.33 -4.10
N LYS A 83 10.01 -6.86 -5.29
CA LYS A 83 8.97 -7.30 -6.23
C LYS A 83 8.36 -8.63 -5.75
N ALA A 84 7.63 -8.57 -4.64
CA ALA A 84 7.05 -9.70 -3.94
C ALA A 84 5.70 -9.31 -3.28
N ASN A 85 4.94 -10.31 -2.82
CA ASN A 85 3.69 -10.12 -2.08
C ASN A 85 2.71 -9.16 -2.80
N MET A 86 2.20 -8.13 -2.11
CA MET A 86 1.24 -7.17 -2.67
C MET A 86 1.82 -6.38 -3.86
N PHE A 87 3.14 -6.17 -3.91
CA PHE A 87 3.81 -5.50 -5.03
C PHE A 87 3.81 -6.31 -6.33
N LEU A 88 3.34 -7.57 -6.34
CA LEU A 88 3.06 -8.32 -7.55
C LEU A 88 1.77 -7.85 -8.25
N SER A 89 0.87 -7.18 -7.53
CA SER A 89 -0.35 -6.61 -8.11
C SER A 89 -0.07 -5.25 -8.74
N GLN A 90 -0.43 -5.10 -10.02
CA GLN A 90 -0.36 -3.81 -10.70
C GLN A 90 -1.32 -2.81 -10.06
N VAL A 91 -2.56 -3.24 -9.71
CA VAL A 91 -3.54 -2.39 -9.02
C VAL A 91 -2.96 -1.80 -7.74
N PHE A 92 -2.27 -2.63 -6.95
CA PHE A 92 -1.64 -2.17 -5.71
C PHE A 92 -0.56 -1.11 -5.97
N ARG A 93 0.34 -1.37 -6.94
CA ARG A 93 1.44 -0.44 -7.28
C ARG A 93 0.92 0.88 -7.84
N ASP A 94 -0.02 0.82 -8.80
CA ASP A 94 -0.59 2.00 -9.43
C ASP A 94 -1.37 2.85 -8.42
N THR A 95 -2.15 2.21 -7.54
CA THR A 95 -2.88 2.90 -6.48
C THR A 95 -1.91 3.58 -5.51
N LEU A 96 -0.85 2.87 -5.09
CA LEU A 96 0.14 3.42 -4.16
C LEU A 96 0.89 4.62 -4.76
N ALA A 97 1.38 4.50 -6.00
CA ALA A 97 2.01 5.62 -6.70
C ALA A 97 1.03 6.78 -6.88
N GLY A 98 -0.19 6.50 -7.36
CA GLY A 98 -1.20 7.51 -7.67
C GLY A 98 -1.66 8.31 -6.45
N VAL A 99 -1.91 7.65 -5.30
CA VAL A 99 -2.41 8.34 -4.11
C VAL A 99 -1.32 9.02 -3.28
N THR A 100 -0.10 8.49 -3.31
CA THR A 100 1.03 9.08 -2.56
C THR A 100 1.78 10.13 -3.34
N GLY A 101 1.76 10.04 -4.68
CA GLY A 101 2.60 10.84 -5.56
C GLY A 101 4.08 10.43 -5.53
N ALA A 102 4.40 9.29 -4.93
CA ALA A 102 5.76 8.79 -4.83
C ALA A 102 6.07 7.81 -5.97
N THR A 103 7.29 7.87 -6.50
CA THR A 103 7.83 6.85 -7.40
C THR A 103 8.07 5.54 -6.64
N ILE A 104 7.67 4.39 -7.20
CA ILE A 104 7.93 3.09 -6.61
C ILE A 104 9.04 2.39 -7.39
N GLU A 105 10.14 2.06 -6.71
CA GLU A 105 11.23 1.26 -7.26
C GLU A 105 11.15 -0.18 -6.71
N LEU A 106 11.02 -1.15 -7.61
CA LEU A 106 10.94 -2.56 -7.27
C LEU A 106 12.25 -3.28 -7.56
N TYR A 107 12.69 -4.05 -6.58
CA TYR A 107 13.95 -4.76 -6.60
C TYR A 107 13.77 -6.29 -6.57
N ASN A 108 14.79 -7.03 -7.04
CA ASN A 108 14.86 -8.50 -7.03
C ASN A 108 15.12 -9.05 -5.60
N THR A 109 14.26 -8.71 -4.67
CA THR A 109 14.37 -9.12 -3.26
C THR A 109 12.99 -9.31 -2.65
N ASP A 110 12.97 -9.85 -1.45
CA ASP A 110 11.82 -9.91 -0.57
C ASP A 110 12.25 -9.65 0.89
N GLY A 111 11.29 -9.72 1.81
CA GLY A 111 11.57 -9.47 3.23
C GLY A 111 12.53 -10.49 3.85
N SER A 112 12.48 -11.76 3.45
CA SER A 112 13.33 -12.83 3.99
C SER A 112 14.78 -12.65 3.55
N VAL A 113 14.99 -12.32 2.29
CA VAL A 113 16.32 -12.00 1.75
C VAL A 113 16.89 -10.75 2.40
N GLY A 114 16.06 -9.72 2.61
CA GLY A 114 16.46 -8.50 3.33
C GLY A 114 16.90 -8.78 4.76
N ALA A 115 16.13 -9.59 5.49
CA ALA A 115 16.44 -10.00 6.86
C ALA A 115 17.75 -10.81 6.92
N ALA A 116 17.95 -11.76 5.99
CA ALA A 116 19.18 -12.55 5.91
C ALA A 116 20.42 -11.67 5.65
N ARG A 117 20.31 -10.68 4.76
CA ARG A 117 21.39 -9.69 4.53
C ARG A 117 21.67 -8.85 5.76
N GLY A 118 20.62 -8.40 6.46
CA GLY A 118 20.77 -7.67 7.73
C GLY A 118 21.49 -8.49 8.80
N ALA A 119 21.12 -9.76 8.96
CA ALA A 119 21.82 -10.69 9.85
C ALA A 119 23.28 -10.91 9.45
N GLY A 120 23.56 -11.04 8.14
CA GLY A 120 24.92 -11.16 7.61
C GLY A 120 25.79 -9.94 7.89
N ILE A 121 25.23 -8.73 7.86
CA ILE A 121 25.94 -7.51 8.28
C ILE A 121 26.21 -7.54 9.78
N GLY A 122 25.20 -7.86 10.59
CA GLY A 122 25.33 -7.90 12.05
C GLY A 122 26.31 -8.97 12.55
N SER A 123 26.45 -10.10 11.85
CA SER A 123 27.41 -11.17 12.18
C SER A 123 28.81 -10.92 11.64
N GLY A 124 29.04 -9.88 10.84
CA GLY A 124 30.31 -9.60 10.18
C GLY A 124 30.58 -10.46 8.95
N TYR A 125 29.60 -11.23 8.45
CA TYR A 125 29.74 -11.97 7.19
C TYR A 125 29.92 -11.03 6.00
N TYR A 126 29.19 -9.93 5.98
CA TYR A 126 29.43 -8.83 5.05
C TYR A 126 30.16 -7.70 5.77
N ALA A 127 31.21 -7.19 5.15
CA ALA A 127 32.01 -6.08 5.71
C ALA A 127 31.24 -4.74 5.71
N SER A 128 30.18 -4.61 4.89
CA SER A 128 29.38 -3.40 4.80
C SER A 128 28.00 -3.65 4.19
N ALA A 129 27.07 -2.71 4.40
CA ALA A 129 25.77 -2.70 3.71
C ALA A 129 25.96 -2.64 2.17
N LYS A 130 26.97 -1.90 1.68
CA LYS A 130 27.25 -1.84 0.24
C LYS A 130 27.57 -3.23 -0.34
N GLU A 131 28.34 -4.03 0.36
CA GLU A 131 28.65 -5.41 -0.05
C GLU A 131 27.40 -6.30 0.01
N ALA A 132 26.65 -6.27 1.10
CA ALA A 132 25.44 -7.06 1.29
C ALA A 132 24.38 -6.81 0.23
N PHE A 133 24.30 -5.59 -0.29
CA PHE A 133 23.33 -5.17 -1.31
C PHE A 133 23.92 -5.00 -2.72
N ALA A 134 25.17 -5.44 -2.97
CA ALA A 134 25.82 -5.28 -4.27
C ALA A 134 25.06 -5.94 -5.45
N ASN A 135 24.35 -7.04 -5.17
CA ASN A 135 23.56 -7.78 -6.16
C ASN A 135 22.08 -7.37 -6.18
N LEU A 136 21.71 -6.26 -5.51
CA LEU A 136 20.35 -5.75 -5.54
C LEU A 136 20.10 -5.04 -6.87
N THR A 137 19.22 -5.62 -7.69
CA THR A 137 18.90 -5.10 -9.03
C THR A 137 17.51 -4.49 -9.04
N LYS A 138 17.40 -3.25 -9.53
CA LYS A 138 16.12 -2.63 -9.79
C LYS A 138 15.46 -3.28 -11.02
N MET A 139 14.28 -3.84 -10.82
CA MET A 139 13.53 -4.58 -11.85
C MET A 139 12.48 -3.73 -12.54
N GLU A 140 11.88 -2.78 -11.81
CA GLU A 140 10.76 -2.00 -12.31
C GLU A 140 10.71 -0.65 -11.58
N THR A 141 10.23 0.37 -12.28
CA THR A 141 9.88 1.67 -11.71
C THR A 141 8.43 1.98 -12.07
N VAL A 142 7.62 2.36 -11.09
CA VAL A 142 6.22 2.77 -11.30
C VAL A 142 6.10 4.24 -10.91
N GLU A 143 5.77 5.07 -11.90
CA GLU A 143 5.56 6.49 -11.71
C GLU A 143 4.07 6.79 -11.46
N PRO A 144 3.74 7.82 -10.67
CA PRO A 144 2.37 8.26 -10.50
C PRO A 144 1.78 8.79 -11.82
N ASP A 145 0.59 8.30 -12.19
CA ASP A 145 -0.15 8.81 -13.36
C ASP A 145 -0.87 10.11 -13.00
N ALA A 146 -0.38 11.23 -13.53
CA ALA A 146 -0.94 12.55 -13.27
C ALA A 146 -2.42 12.67 -13.69
N ASN A 147 -2.85 11.93 -14.73
CA ASN A 147 -4.24 11.97 -15.23
C ASN A 147 -5.22 11.31 -14.26
N LYS A 148 -4.76 10.37 -13.43
CA LYS A 148 -5.58 9.64 -12.47
C LYS A 148 -5.47 10.18 -11.05
N LYS A 149 -4.67 11.20 -10.82
CA LYS A 149 -4.42 11.78 -9.49
C LYS A 149 -5.73 12.16 -8.78
N ALA A 150 -6.64 12.83 -9.47
CA ALA A 150 -7.91 13.26 -8.89
C ALA A 150 -8.80 12.07 -8.50
N GLU A 151 -8.83 11.00 -9.32
CA GLU A 151 -9.61 9.79 -9.02
C GLU A 151 -9.08 9.08 -7.76
N TYR A 152 -7.75 8.89 -7.67
CA TYR A 152 -7.13 8.30 -6.49
C TYR A 152 -7.34 9.14 -5.22
N GLN A 153 -7.23 10.47 -5.34
CA GLN A 153 -7.48 11.35 -4.20
C GLN A 153 -8.94 11.29 -3.73
N ASN A 154 -9.91 11.26 -4.65
CA ASN A 154 -11.32 11.11 -4.31
C ASN A 154 -11.60 9.78 -3.62
N ALA A 155 -11.05 8.68 -4.14
CA ALA A 155 -11.18 7.35 -3.54
C ALA A 155 -10.58 7.33 -2.12
N TYR A 156 -9.41 7.94 -1.92
CA TYR A 156 -8.79 8.06 -0.61
C TYR A 156 -9.62 8.91 0.36
N ASN A 157 -10.17 10.03 -0.09
CA ASN A 157 -11.01 10.89 0.75
C ASN A 157 -12.27 10.15 1.23
N ASN A 158 -12.91 9.38 0.35
CA ASN A 158 -14.05 8.53 0.72
C ASN A 158 -13.64 7.50 1.77
N TRP A 159 -12.51 6.80 1.56
CA TRP A 159 -11.98 5.85 2.52
C TRP A 159 -11.67 6.50 3.88
N LYS A 160 -11.08 7.70 3.88
CA LYS A 160 -10.76 8.45 5.10
C LYS A 160 -12.01 8.86 5.87
N THR A 161 -13.09 9.23 5.16
CA THR A 161 -14.40 9.50 5.78
C THR A 161 -14.93 8.26 6.51
N GLU A 162 -14.83 7.08 5.90
CA GLU A 162 -15.25 5.82 6.55
C GLU A 162 -14.36 5.47 7.75
N LEU A 163 -13.05 5.72 7.67
CA LEU A 163 -12.15 5.57 8.80
C LEU A 163 -12.53 6.52 9.95
N ASP A 164 -12.76 7.79 9.65
CA ASP A 164 -13.14 8.79 10.66
C ASP A 164 -14.48 8.43 11.35
N ASN A 165 -15.44 7.86 10.60
CA ASN A 165 -16.70 7.34 11.15
C ASN A 165 -16.45 6.15 12.08
N ALA A 166 -15.57 5.22 11.72
CA ALA A 166 -15.24 4.06 12.54
C ALA A 166 -14.42 4.42 13.80
N LEU A 167 -13.80 5.60 13.82
CA LEU A 167 -13.02 6.11 14.93
C LEU A 167 -13.83 7.00 15.93
N ARG A 168 -15.08 7.26 15.66
CA ARG A 168 -15.98 7.98 16.60
C ARG A 168 -16.51 7.05 17.67
#